data_c8d19ffa197061225d70f96aa8bbfbf6
#
_entry.id   c8d19ffa197061225d70f96aa8bbfbf6
#
_cell.length_a   1.000
_cell.length_b   1.000
_cell.length_c   1.000
_cell.angle_alpha   90.00
_cell.angle_beta   90.00
_cell.angle_gamma   90.00
#
_symmetry.space_group_name_H-M   'P 1'
#
loop_
_entity.id
_entity.type
_entity.pdbx_description
1 polymer ?
#
loop_
_entity_poly.entity_id
_entity_poly.type
_entity_poly.pdbx_seq_one_letter_code
_entity_poly.pdbx_strand_id
1 'polypeptide(L)'
;SVMDSLKDTPGLFQICIAEMDNGQMTSWSLWANEDAMNAAGPQIQEALSGLKEFVSGPPTISHGPMNAGQIYQTVRKEDENNPFVVRIGFGAEYIEDKFDEATDWLQNTVYAGYEGTDGLIGALAADVGGTGVTLSNWESQDAIDASQEKFQEIMSDAMSYIKNPPTIVTGVCNLYTNNVSFPAGKLPDWNK
;
A
#
# COMPACT_ATOMS: atom_id res chain seq x y z
N SER A 1 -14.91 10.31 14.33
CA SER A 1 -14.78 9.11 13.45
C SER A 1 -13.56 8.30 13.85
N VAL A 2 -13.44 7.07 13.33
CA VAL A 2 -12.23 6.22 13.50
C VAL A 2 -10.98 6.98 13.01
N MET A 3 -11.10 7.70 11.91
CA MET A 3 -9.99 8.49 11.36
C MET A 3 -9.58 9.63 12.26
N ASP A 4 -10.53 10.31 12.88
CA ASP A 4 -10.22 11.40 13.82
C ASP A 4 -9.43 10.92 15.05
N SER A 5 -9.72 9.70 15.54
CA SER A 5 -9.01 9.12 16.67
C SER A 5 -7.57 8.73 16.36
N LEU A 6 -7.26 8.49 15.08
CA LEU A 6 -5.93 8.12 14.60
C LEU A 6 -5.13 9.30 14.04
N LYS A 7 -5.79 10.44 13.84
CA LYS A 7 -5.13 11.66 13.40
C LYS A 7 -4.07 12.08 14.42
N ASP A 8 -2.92 12.51 13.92
CA ASP A 8 -1.77 12.92 14.71
C ASP A 8 -1.18 11.84 15.66
N THR A 9 -1.52 10.56 15.43
CA THR A 9 -0.88 9.46 16.17
C THR A 9 0.63 9.45 15.89
N PRO A 10 1.48 9.45 16.92
CA PRO A 10 2.92 9.49 16.74
C PRO A 10 3.43 8.33 15.88
N GLY A 11 4.20 8.65 14.84
CA GLY A 11 4.77 7.67 13.93
C GLY A 11 3.82 7.06 12.90
N LEU A 12 2.53 7.35 12.94
CA LEU A 12 1.59 7.02 11.86
C LEU A 12 1.75 8.05 10.74
N PHE A 13 2.10 7.61 9.54
CA PHE A 13 2.23 8.47 8.37
C PHE A 13 0.93 8.55 7.59
N GLN A 14 0.33 7.41 7.32
CA GLN A 14 -0.92 7.32 6.58
C GLN A 14 -1.74 6.11 7.06
N ILE A 15 -3.04 6.25 7.04
CA ILE A 15 -3.98 5.14 7.15
C ILE A 15 -5.09 5.31 6.12
N CYS A 16 -5.51 4.21 5.52
CA CYS A 16 -6.62 4.16 4.57
C CYS A 16 -7.52 2.97 4.86
N ILE A 17 -8.81 3.13 4.60
CA ILE A 17 -9.81 2.08 4.57
C ILE A 17 -10.48 2.10 3.21
N ALA A 18 -10.48 0.97 2.53
CA ALA A 18 -11.06 0.79 1.20
C ALA A 18 -12.09 -0.33 1.18
N GLU A 19 -13.13 -0.13 0.37
CA GLU A 19 -14.05 -1.17 -0.05
C GLU A 19 -13.54 -1.78 -1.34
N MET A 20 -13.27 -3.07 -1.32
CA MET A 20 -12.69 -3.80 -2.44
C MET A 20 -13.79 -4.35 -3.35
N ASP A 21 -13.47 -4.55 -4.62
CA ASP A 21 -14.37 -5.06 -5.67
C ASP A 21 -14.93 -6.46 -5.39
N ASN A 22 -14.27 -7.23 -4.52
CA ASN A 22 -14.74 -8.53 -4.02
C ASN A 22 -15.69 -8.43 -2.80
N GLY A 23 -16.08 -7.23 -2.40
CA GLY A 23 -16.96 -6.96 -1.26
C GLY A 23 -16.29 -7.04 0.11
N GLN A 24 -14.97 -7.14 0.17
CA GLN A 24 -14.20 -7.09 1.42
C GLN A 24 -13.83 -5.65 1.76
N MET A 25 -13.71 -5.37 3.05
CA MET A 25 -13.04 -4.14 3.53
C MET A 25 -11.58 -4.44 3.80
N THR A 26 -10.71 -3.58 3.32
CA THR A 26 -9.27 -3.65 3.55
C THR A 26 -8.79 -2.33 4.12
N SER A 27 -7.87 -2.39 5.07
CA SER A 27 -7.18 -1.21 5.56
C SER A 27 -5.68 -1.42 5.50
N TRP A 28 -4.94 -0.35 5.25
CA TRP A 28 -3.49 -0.33 5.40
C TRP A 28 -3.05 0.93 6.11
N SER A 29 -1.89 0.85 6.74
CA SER A 29 -1.27 1.98 7.41
C SER A 29 0.24 1.95 7.20
N LEU A 30 0.83 3.13 7.07
CA LEU A 30 2.27 3.32 6.98
C LEU A 30 2.77 3.93 8.29
N TRP A 31 3.82 3.36 8.84
CA TRP A 31 4.41 3.71 10.12
C TRP A 31 5.89 4.07 9.98
N ALA A 32 6.38 4.92 10.85
CA ALA A 32 7.79 5.28 10.92
C ALA A 32 8.68 4.06 11.26
N ASN A 33 8.19 3.18 12.12
CA ASN A 33 8.84 1.94 12.53
C ASN A 33 7.86 1.04 13.29
N GLU A 34 8.28 -0.18 13.59
CA GLU A 34 7.49 -1.19 14.31
C GLU A 34 7.15 -0.76 15.75
N ASP A 35 8.07 -0.08 16.43
CA ASP A 35 7.83 0.40 17.80
C ASP A 35 6.67 1.40 17.86
N ALA A 36 6.59 2.32 16.90
CA ALA A 36 5.48 3.28 16.79
C ALA A 36 4.15 2.56 16.50
N MET A 37 4.16 1.58 15.60
CA MET A 37 2.99 0.76 15.31
C MET A 37 2.51 0.00 16.56
N ASN A 38 3.43 -0.64 17.28
CA ASN A 38 3.10 -1.41 18.49
C ASN A 38 2.59 -0.49 19.62
N ALA A 39 3.18 0.68 19.79
CA ALA A 39 2.73 1.68 20.79
C ALA A 39 1.28 2.16 20.52
N ALA A 40 0.87 2.25 19.27
CA ALA A 40 -0.49 2.64 18.87
C ALA A 40 -1.51 1.49 18.96
N GLY A 41 -1.08 0.25 19.25
CA GLY A 41 -1.92 -0.94 19.27
C GLY A 41 -3.24 -0.77 20.05
N PRO A 42 -3.24 -0.28 21.30
CA PRO A 42 -4.46 -0.05 22.07
C PRO A 42 -5.44 0.91 21.40
N GLN A 43 -4.94 2.01 20.82
CA GLN A 43 -5.73 3.01 20.10
C GLN A 43 -6.35 2.43 18.82
N ILE A 44 -5.58 1.64 18.07
CA ILE A 44 -6.07 0.93 16.88
C ILE A 44 -7.16 -0.07 17.27
N GLN A 45 -6.96 -0.81 18.35
CA GLN A 45 -7.93 -1.80 18.84
C GLN A 45 -9.25 -1.14 19.28
N GLU A 46 -9.18 0.03 19.92
CA GLU A 46 -10.35 0.82 20.27
C GLU A 46 -11.09 1.30 19.01
N ALA A 47 -10.35 1.86 18.03
CA ALA A 47 -10.90 2.29 16.75
C ALA A 47 -11.59 1.14 16.00
N LEU A 48 -10.95 -0.02 15.90
CA LEU A 48 -11.50 -1.21 15.26
C LEU A 48 -12.72 -1.79 16.02
N SER A 49 -12.79 -1.60 17.33
CA SER A 49 -13.93 -2.07 18.11
C SER A 49 -15.25 -1.42 17.70
N GLY A 50 -15.19 -0.17 17.25
CA GLY A 50 -16.33 0.55 16.68
C GLY A 50 -16.82 0.01 15.34
N LEU A 51 -16.02 -0.80 14.65
CA LEU A 51 -16.37 -1.41 13.34
C LEU A 51 -17.01 -2.79 13.47
N LYS A 52 -17.08 -3.39 14.67
CA LYS A 52 -17.58 -4.77 14.87
C LYS A 52 -19.00 -4.99 14.36
N GLU A 53 -19.83 -3.96 14.37
CA GLU A 53 -21.21 -4.04 13.89
C GLU A 53 -21.31 -4.05 12.35
N PHE A 54 -20.24 -3.65 11.66
CA PHE A 54 -20.18 -3.50 10.20
C PHE A 54 -19.41 -4.63 9.51
N VAL A 55 -18.73 -5.51 10.27
CA VAL A 55 -17.90 -6.58 9.70
C VAL A 55 -18.39 -7.94 10.17
N SER A 56 -18.31 -8.93 9.30
CA SER A 56 -18.80 -10.30 9.58
C SER A 56 -17.86 -11.15 10.43
N GLY A 57 -16.66 -10.66 10.74
CA GLY A 57 -15.67 -11.40 11.53
C GLY A 57 -14.45 -10.56 11.91
N PRO A 58 -13.54 -11.12 12.72
CA PRO A 58 -12.31 -10.42 13.07
C PRO A 58 -11.43 -10.19 11.85
N PRO A 59 -10.71 -9.04 11.78
CA PRO A 59 -9.79 -8.78 10.69
C PRO A 59 -8.59 -9.73 10.74
N THR A 60 -8.06 -10.10 9.58
CA THR A 60 -6.72 -10.65 9.45
C THR A 60 -5.73 -9.49 9.42
N ILE A 61 -4.79 -9.47 10.37
CA ILE A 61 -3.78 -8.41 10.48
C ILE A 61 -2.44 -8.99 10.08
N SER A 62 -1.73 -8.29 9.20
CA SER A 62 -0.39 -8.63 8.78
C SER A 62 0.46 -7.36 8.74
N HIS A 63 1.74 -7.46 9.03
CA HIS A 63 2.67 -6.34 8.97
C HIS A 63 4.05 -6.82 8.51
N GLY A 64 4.84 -5.89 8.02
CA GLY A 64 6.20 -6.16 7.58
C GLY A 64 6.90 -4.89 7.10
N PRO A 65 8.21 -4.95 6.90
CA PRO A 65 9.00 -3.83 6.42
C PRO A 65 8.63 -3.49 4.96
N MET A 66 8.62 -2.20 4.66
CA MET A 66 8.54 -1.72 3.29
C MET A 66 9.91 -1.87 2.62
N ASN A 67 9.95 -2.53 1.45
CA ASN A 67 11.20 -2.84 0.74
C ASN A 67 11.48 -1.85 -0.38
N ALA A 68 10.42 -1.39 -1.07
CA ALA A 68 10.53 -0.50 -2.21
C ALA A 68 9.31 0.44 -2.26
N GLY A 69 9.49 1.62 -2.84
CA GLY A 69 8.37 2.55 -2.99
C GLY A 69 8.74 3.82 -3.74
N GLN A 70 7.75 4.38 -4.40
CA GLN A 70 7.83 5.60 -5.19
C GLN A 70 6.54 6.40 -5.07
N ILE A 71 6.65 7.71 -4.88
CA ILE A 71 5.54 8.66 -4.97
C ILE A 71 5.67 9.39 -6.30
N TYR A 72 4.64 9.34 -7.13
CA TYR A 72 4.63 9.96 -8.45
C TYR A 72 3.98 11.34 -8.44
N GLN A 73 3.02 11.53 -7.54
CA GLN A 73 2.36 12.81 -7.31
C GLN A 73 2.50 13.19 -5.84
N THR A 74 2.82 14.45 -5.57
CA THR A 74 2.91 14.93 -4.17
C THR A 74 1.58 14.74 -3.45
N VAL A 75 1.61 13.98 -2.35
CA VAL A 75 0.48 13.83 -1.43
C VAL A 75 0.68 14.78 -0.26
N ARG A 76 -0.29 15.62 0.03
CA ARG A 76 -0.21 16.60 1.12
C ARG A 76 -0.98 16.10 2.35
N LYS A 77 -0.56 16.54 3.52
CA LYS A 77 -1.30 16.25 4.76
C LYS A 77 -2.74 16.75 4.69
N GLU A 78 -2.98 17.84 3.97
CA GLU A 78 -4.30 18.48 3.83
C GLU A 78 -5.18 17.83 2.76
N ASP A 79 -4.67 16.92 1.95
CA ASP A 79 -5.40 16.22 0.88
C ASP A 79 -6.31 15.15 1.51
N GLU A 80 -7.24 15.57 2.37
CA GLU A 80 -8.25 14.71 2.96
C GLU A 80 -9.52 14.74 2.10
N ASN A 81 -10.21 13.61 1.99
CA ASN A 81 -11.53 13.47 1.34
C ASN A 81 -11.58 13.47 -0.20
N ASN A 82 -10.47 13.32 -0.89
CA ASN A 82 -10.51 12.97 -2.31
C ASN A 82 -10.43 11.45 -2.45
N PRO A 83 -11.52 10.73 -2.80
CA PRO A 83 -11.45 9.30 -3.00
C PRO A 83 -10.40 8.95 -4.06
N PHE A 84 -9.69 7.87 -3.84
CA PHE A 84 -8.76 7.32 -4.81
C PHE A 84 -8.94 5.80 -4.93
N VAL A 85 -8.47 5.24 -6.03
CA VAL A 85 -8.54 3.80 -6.26
C VAL A 85 -7.24 3.17 -5.78
N VAL A 86 -7.36 2.08 -5.05
CA VAL A 86 -6.22 1.27 -4.63
C VAL A 86 -6.20 -0.06 -5.35
N ARG A 87 -5.03 -0.50 -5.75
CA ARG A 87 -4.78 -1.84 -6.27
C ARG A 87 -3.76 -2.53 -5.38
N ILE A 88 -4.14 -3.67 -4.83
CA ILE A 88 -3.31 -4.46 -3.92
C ILE A 88 -3.01 -5.81 -4.56
N GLY A 89 -1.73 -6.18 -4.60
CA GLY A 89 -1.27 -7.51 -4.94
C GLY A 89 -0.75 -8.21 -3.69
N PHE A 90 -1.15 -9.44 -3.42
CA PHE A 90 -0.71 -10.21 -2.28
C PHE A 90 -0.55 -11.70 -2.59
N GLY A 91 0.22 -12.39 -1.74
CA GLY A 91 0.43 -13.83 -1.86
C GLY A 91 1.51 -14.24 -2.84
N ALA A 92 2.31 -13.31 -3.37
CA ALA A 92 3.47 -13.65 -4.17
C ALA A 92 4.58 -14.20 -3.26
N GLU A 93 4.99 -15.45 -3.46
CA GLU A 93 6.12 -16.05 -2.78
C GLU A 93 7.40 -15.82 -3.58
N TYR A 94 8.46 -15.38 -2.90
CA TYR A 94 9.75 -15.21 -3.55
C TYR A 94 10.39 -16.55 -3.89
N ILE A 95 11.12 -16.60 -5.01
CA ILE A 95 12.05 -17.70 -5.30
C ILE A 95 13.17 -17.62 -4.25
N GLU A 96 13.62 -18.76 -3.76
CA GLU A 96 14.69 -18.86 -2.77
C GLU A 96 15.92 -18.06 -3.23
N ASP A 97 16.48 -17.28 -2.31
CA ASP A 97 17.62 -16.36 -2.53
C ASP A 97 17.38 -15.21 -3.54
N LYS A 98 16.13 -14.96 -3.99
CA LYS A 98 15.80 -13.90 -4.95
C LYS A 98 15.20 -12.64 -4.34
N PHE A 99 15.04 -12.58 -3.03
CA PHE A 99 14.37 -11.45 -2.36
C PHE A 99 15.06 -10.11 -2.63
N ASP A 100 16.38 -10.04 -2.47
CA ASP A 100 17.13 -8.79 -2.68
C ASP A 100 17.11 -8.36 -4.16
N GLU A 101 17.26 -9.32 -5.09
CA GLU A 101 17.17 -9.05 -6.52
C GLU A 101 15.75 -8.59 -6.92
N ALA A 102 14.70 -9.20 -6.34
CA ALA A 102 13.32 -8.79 -6.55
C ALA A 102 13.05 -7.37 -6.06
N THR A 103 13.58 -7.02 -4.89
CA THR A 103 13.47 -5.68 -4.31
C THR A 103 14.17 -4.64 -5.19
N ASP A 104 15.38 -4.93 -5.64
CA ASP A 104 16.12 -4.06 -6.55
C ASP A 104 15.40 -3.91 -7.90
N TRP A 105 14.88 -4.98 -8.46
CA TRP A 105 14.09 -4.97 -9.68
C TRP A 105 12.81 -4.13 -9.53
N LEU A 106 12.05 -4.33 -8.44
CA LEU A 106 10.86 -3.53 -8.15
C LEU A 106 11.20 -2.04 -8.09
N GLN A 107 12.25 -1.67 -7.34
CA GLN A 107 12.60 -0.26 -7.15
C GLN A 107 13.15 0.39 -8.42
N ASN A 108 14.07 -0.29 -9.11
CA ASN A 108 14.88 0.33 -10.15
C ASN A 108 14.38 0.03 -11.57
N THR A 109 13.47 -0.93 -11.74
CA THR A 109 12.86 -1.27 -13.03
C THR A 109 11.36 -0.99 -13.01
N VAL A 110 10.62 -1.61 -12.09
CA VAL A 110 9.15 -1.50 -12.08
C VAL A 110 8.72 -0.09 -11.72
N TYR A 111 9.14 0.42 -10.57
CA TYR A 111 8.71 1.74 -10.11
C TYR A 111 9.33 2.88 -10.93
N ALA A 112 10.57 2.74 -11.36
CA ALA A 112 11.14 3.69 -12.32
C ALA A 112 10.41 3.68 -13.67
N GLY A 113 10.00 2.50 -14.15
CA GLY A 113 9.23 2.36 -15.39
C GLY A 113 7.84 2.98 -15.35
N TYR A 114 7.26 3.15 -14.15
CA TYR A 114 5.96 3.81 -13.99
C TYR A 114 6.04 5.34 -14.02
N GLU A 115 7.22 5.93 -14.04
CA GLU A 115 7.37 7.39 -14.12
C GLU A 115 6.61 7.95 -15.34
N GLY A 116 5.89 9.05 -15.13
CA GLY A 116 5.03 9.67 -16.15
C GLY A 116 3.76 8.86 -16.47
N THR A 117 3.35 7.90 -15.65
CA THR A 117 2.05 7.23 -15.81
C THR A 117 0.94 8.11 -15.26
N ASP A 118 0.01 8.49 -16.14
CA ASP A 118 -1.10 9.37 -15.79
C ASP A 118 -1.99 8.75 -14.72
N GLY A 119 -2.34 9.54 -13.71
CA GLY A 119 -3.22 9.16 -12.63
C GLY A 119 -2.63 8.20 -11.58
N LEU A 120 -1.37 7.77 -11.70
CA LEU A 120 -0.69 7.02 -10.65
C LEU A 120 -0.18 7.98 -9.57
N ILE A 121 -0.62 7.78 -8.33
CA ILE A 121 -0.26 8.63 -7.18
C ILE A 121 1.00 8.10 -6.50
N GLY A 122 1.04 6.81 -6.22
CA GLY A 122 2.17 6.18 -5.55
C GLY A 122 2.09 4.67 -5.59
N ALA A 123 3.22 4.00 -5.40
CA ALA A 123 3.30 2.56 -5.30
C ALA A 123 4.34 2.15 -4.24
N LEU A 124 4.08 1.05 -3.57
CA LEU A 124 4.99 0.48 -2.58
C LEU A 124 4.94 -1.05 -2.58
N ALA A 125 5.99 -1.65 -2.07
CA ALA A 125 6.06 -3.07 -1.78
C ALA A 125 6.57 -3.29 -0.35
N ALA A 126 6.03 -4.33 0.28
CA ALA A 126 6.41 -4.78 1.61
C ALA A 126 6.60 -6.30 1.62
N ASP A 127 7.47 -6.79 2.49
CA ASP A 127 7.53 -8.20 2.85
C ASP A 127 6.68 -8.45 4.10
N VAL A 128 5.71 -9.33 3.97
CA VAL A 128 4.80 -9.67 5.06
C VAL A 128 4.90 -11.17 5.32
N GLY A 129 5.78 -11.52 6.26
CA GLY A 129 5.99 -12.91 6.65
C GLY A 129 6.55 -13.80 5.53
N GLY A 130 7.44 -13.28 4.70
CA GLY A 130 8.04 -13.99 3.56
C GLY A 130 7.18 -13.97 2.30
N THR A 131 6.12 -13.17 2.29
CA THR A 131 5.22 -13.02 1.15
C THR A 131 5.20 -11.57 0.69
N GLY A 132 5.37 -11.34 -0.60
CA GLY A 132 5.32 -10.00 -1.20
C GLY A 132 3.91 -9.43 -1.21
N VAL A 133 3.77 -8.20 -0.72
CA VAL A 133 2.57 -7.38 -0.84
C VAL A 133 2.92 -6.12 -1.60
N THR A 134 2.17 -5.79 -2.63
CA THR A 134 2.30 -4.55 -3.39
C THR A 134 1.03 -3.74 -3.28
N LEU A 135 1.17 -2.42 -3.22
CA LEU A 135 0.07 -1.48 -3.16
C LEU A 135 0.35 -0.33 -4.11
N SER A 136 -0.65 0.06 -4.89
CA SER A 136 -0.60 1.27 -5.71
C SER A 136 -1.89 2.08 -5.57
N ASN A 137 -1.74 3.39 -5.49
CA ASN A 137 -2.83 4.35 -5.36
C ASN A 137 -2.98 5.12 -6.66
N TRP A 138 -4.21 5.28 -7.12
CA TRP A 138 -4.58 5.83 -8.43
C TRP A 138 -5.70 6.86 -8.30
N GLU A 139 -5.71 7.85 -9.18
CA GLU A 139 -6.80 8.84 -9.23
C GLU A 139 -8.14 8.23 -9.61
N SER A 140 -8.14 7.18 -10.46
CA SER A 140 -9.36 6.54 -10.95
C SER A 140 -9.13 5.12 -11.47
N GLN A 141 -10.20 4.37 -11.64
CA GLN A 141 -10.19 3.08 -12.34
C GLN A 141 -9.77 3.24 -13.82
N ASP A 142 -10.23 4.30 -14.48
CA ASP A 142 -9.87 4.59 -15.88
C ASP A 142 -8.34 4.76 -16.04
N ALA A 143 -7.66 5.35 -15.06
CA ALA A 143 -6.20 5.47 -15.07
C ALA A 143 -5.51 4.10 -14.95
N ILE A 144 -6.03 3.20 -14.10
CA ILE A 144 -5.54 1.81 -14.01
C ILE A 144 -5.72 1.10 -15.36
N ASP A 145 -6.90 1.20 -15.96
CA ASP A 145 -7.24 0.51 -17.21
C ASP A 145 -6.37 1.02 -18.36
N ALA A 146 -6.16 2.33 -18.45
CA ALA A 146 -5.28 2.95 -19.45
C ALA A 146 -3.81 2.55 -19.29
N SER A 147 -3.37 2.21 -18.09
CA SER A 147 -1.98 1.81 -17.80
C SER A 147 -1.70 0.33 -18.00
N GLN A 148 -2.70 -0.49 -18.31
CA GLN A 148 -2.61 -1.95 -18.23
C GLN A 148 -1.56 -2.54 -19.19
N GLU A 149 -1.45 -2.05 -20.42
CA GLU A 149 -0.43 -2.52 -21.37
C GLU A 149 0.98 -2.21 -20.86
N LYS A 150 1.21 -0.99 -20.40
CA LYS A 150 2.49 -0.57 -19.80
C LYS A 150 2.84 -1.42 -18.58
N PHE A 151 1.84 -1.70 -17.73
CA PHE A 151 2.00 -2.57 -16.56
C PHE A 151 2.45 -3.99 -16.96
N GLN A 152 1.77 -4.60 -17.94
CA GLN A 152 2.10 -5.94 -18.41
C GLN A 152 3.52 -6.02 -19.00
N GLU A 153 3.94 -5.02 -19.77
CA GLU A 153 5.29 -4.93 -20.32
C GLU A 153 6.34 -4.88 -19.20
N ILE A 154 6.18 -3.93 -18.24
CA ILE A 154 7.11 -3.75 -17.13
C ILE A 154 7.17 -5.00 -16.24
N MET A 155 6.04 -5.66 -16.01
CA MET A 155 5.94 -6.83 -15.15
C MET A 155 6.27 -8.16 -15.85
N SER A 156 6.69 -8.12 -17.11
CA SER A 156 6.98 -9.34 -17.91
C SER A 156 7.99 -10.28 -17.27
N ASP A 157 8.97 -9.73 -16.55
CA ASP A 157 10.03 -10.49 -15.90
C ASP A 157 9.72 -10.90 -14.45
N ALA A 158 8.52 -10.57 -13.94
CA ALA A 158 8.14 -10.83 -12.54
C ALA A 158 8.35 -12.28 -12.10
N MET A 159 8.02 -13.24 -12.99
CA MET A 159 8.15 -14.67 -12.71
C MET A 159 9.61 -15.16 -12.60
N SER A 160 10.59 -14.30 -12.87
CA SER A 160 12.00 -14.58 -12.59
C SER A 160 12.36 -14.42 -11.11
N TYR A 161 11.47 -13.81 -10.32
CA TYR A 161 11.70 -13.45 -8.91
C TYR A 161 10.69 -14.10 -7.97
N ILE A 162 9.49 -14.47 -8.46
CA ILE A 162 8.40 -15.04 -7.66
C ILE A 162 7.96 -16.39 -8.19
N LYS A 163 7.51 -17.28 -7.29
CA LYS A 163 7.06 -18.64 -7.62
C LYS A 163 5.67 -18.68 -8.24
N ASN A 164 4.83 -17.72 -7.84
CA ASN A 164 3.42 -17.64 -8.24
C ASN A 164 3.01 -16.17 -8.40
N PRO A 165 2.11 -15.86 -9.35
CA PRO A 165 1.60 -14.51 -9.47
C PRO A 165 0.81 -14.11 -8.22
N PRO A 166 0.85 -12.81 -7.83
CA PRO A 166 0.02 -12.31 -6.74
C PRO A 166 -1.47 -12.37 -7.10
N THR A 167 -2.30 -12.51 -6.07
CA THR A 167 -3.72 -12.20 -6.19
C THR A 167 -3.87 -10.69 -6.19
N ILE A 168 -4.58 -10.15 -7.19
CA ILE A 168 -4.82 -8.71 -7.31
C ILE A 168 -6.27 -8.41 -6.94
N VAL A 169 -6.46 -7.40 -6.11
CA VAL A 169 -7.76 -6.80 -5.79
C VAL A 169 -7.69 -5.30 -5.98
N THR A 170 -8.80 -4.71 -6.37
CA THR A 170 -8.95 -3.27 -6.57
C THR A 170 -10.10 -2.78 -5.70
N GLY A 171 -10.04 -1.55 -5.24
CA GLY A 171 -11.09 -0.97 -4.42
C GLY A 171 -11.01 0.54 -4.35
N VAL A 172 -12.02 1.16 -3.75
CA VAL A 172 -12.08 2.61 -3.57
C VAL A 172 -11.77 2.95 -2.12
N CYS A 173 -10.74 3.76 -1.92
CA CYS A 173 -10.41 4.34 -0.62
C CYS A 173 -11.22 5.62 -0.42
N ASN A 174 -12.25 5.53 0.41
CA ASN A 174 -13.11 6.66 0.76
C ASN A 174 -12.76 7.29 2.12
N LEU A 175 -12.00 6.56 2.94
CA LEU A 175 -11.64 6.98 4.29
C LEU A 175 -10.12 6.86 4.47
N TYR A 176 -9.45 7.99 4.57
CA TYR A 176 -8.01 8.01 4.83
C TYR A 176 -7.61 9.27 5.59
N THR A 177 -6.44 9.23 6.20
CA THR A 177 -5.77 10.42 6.73
C THR A 177 -4.27 10.33 6.45
N ASN A 178 -3.68 11.47 6.11
CA ASN A 178 -2.25 11.66 5.97
C ASN A 178 -1.75 12.49 7.14
N ASN A 179 -0.91 11.91 8.00
CA ASN A 179 -0.31 12.64 9.12
C ASN A 179 0.98 13.38 8.71
N VAL A 180 1.49 13.06 7.52
CA VAL A 180 2.66 13.70 6.90
C VAL A 180 2.40 13.94 5.42
N SER A 181 3.14 14.88 4.83
CA SER A 181 3.16 15.06 3.37
C SER A 181 4.23 14.18 2.74
N PHE A 182 3.91 13.57 1.60
CA PHE A 182 4.83 12.78 0.80
C PHE A 182 5.15 13.55 -0.49
N PRO A 183 6.35 14.12 -0.62
CA PRO A 183 6.77 14.71 -1.90
C PRO A 183 6.91 13.64 -2.98
N ALA A 184 6.70 14.01 -4.22
CA ALA A 184 7.01 13.12 -5.34
C ALA A 184 8.50 12.72 -5.30
N GLY A 185 8.78 11.45 -5.56
CA GLY A 185 10.11 10.88 -5.52
C GLY A 185 10.16 9.51 -4.87
N LYS A 186 11.36 8.94 -4.83
CA LYS A 186 11.62 7.67 -4.14
C LYS A 186 11.34 7.82 -2.65
N LEU A 187 10.60 6.87 -2.10
CA LEU A 187 10.38 6.82 -0.65
C LEU A 187 11.71 6.56 0.07
N PRO A 188 11.91 7.17 1.24
CA PRO A 188 13.11 6.93 2.03
C PRO A 188 13.27 5.44 2.36
N ASP A 189 14.51 4.99 2.43
CA ASP A 189 14.83 3.69 3.00
C ASP A 189 14.75 3.80 4.53
N TRP A 190 13.61 3.44 5.08
CA TRP A 190 13.36 3.50 6.53
C TRP A 190 13.95 2.33 7.31
N ASN A 191 14.62 1.39 6.62
CA ASN A 191 15.35 0.27 7.26
C ASN A 191 16.81 0.61 7.60
N LYS A 192 17.24 1.87 7.39
CA LYS A 192 18.60 2.36 7.73
C LYS A 192 18.62 3.23 8.95
#